data_b1001498da992e6d53d05d66ab3bf752
#
_entry.id   b1001498da992e6d53d05d66ab3bf752
#
_cell.length_a   1.000
_cell.length_b   1.000
_cell.length_c   1.000
_cell.angle_alpha   90.00
_cell.angle_beta   90.00
_cell.angle_gamma   90.00
#
_symmetry.space_group_name_H-M   'P 1'
#
loop_
_entity.id
_entity.type
_entity.pdbx_description
1 polymer ?
#
loop_
_entity_poly.entity_id
_entity_poly.type
_entity_poly.pdbx_seq_one_letter_code
_entity_poly.pdbx_strand_id
1 'polypeptide(L)'
;MDKRNAKGWLYLLPAIAFLGVFMVYPLVDVFVYSFEEGYNSASQTFSGVGLFNYRYVLRDPYFLQALKNTFILVIITVPVSTGLALLISLGLSSIEKLRSLFQTVYFLPYVTNTLAVGLVFMILFKKTAYTDGLVNVMLHWFGSPGVDFIDGPYWAKMFVLCFYTVWIVLPFKILILTSALASVKQDYYNAARVDGTPRWRIFTRITLPMISPMIFYLVITGFIGAFKAYSDAVALFGTDLNAAQMNTMVGYIYDMLYGDSGGYPSFASAAAIILFAIVLTITCINLLVSRKHVHY
;
A
#
# COMPACT_ATOMS: atom_id res chain seq x y z
N MET A 1 26.51 31.63 -16.25
CA MET A 1 25.41 30.67 -16.52
C MET A 1 25.16 30.63 -18.01
N ASP A 2 25.36 29.49 -18.64
CA ASP A 2 25.27 29.31 -20.07
C ASP A 2 23.82 29.54 -20.54
N LYS A 3 23.60 30.35 -21.60
CA LYS A 3 22.27 30.68 -22.15
C LYS A 3 21.42 29.44 -22.49
N ARG A 4 22.06 28.29 -22.70
CA ARG A 4 21.43 26.97 -22.89
C ARG A 4 20.72 26.48 -21.65
N ASN A 5 21.33 26.66 -20.46
CA ASN A 5 20.76 26.23 -19.17
C ASN A 5 19.54 27.08 -18.79
N ALA A 6 19.54 28.39 -19.09
CA ALA A 6 18.41 29.29 -18.82
C ALA A 6 17.14 28.88 -19.56
N LYS A 7 17.25 28.43 -20.82
CA LYS A 7 16.09 27.92 -21.59
C LYS A 7 15.54 26.62 -21.00
N GLY A 8 16.41 25.72 -20.50
CA GLY A 8 15.97 24.49 -19.83
C GLY A 8 15.15 24.77 -18.58
N TRP A 9 15.59 25.74 -17.76
CA TRP A 9 14.84 26.16 -16.56
C TRP A 9 13.48 26.78 -16.91
N LEU A 10 13.40 27.54 -18.00
CA LEU A 10 12.14 28.14 -18.45
C LEU A 10 11.09 27.09 -18.84
N TYR A 11 11.51 25.99 -19.49
CA TYR A 11 10.60 24.86 -19.79
C TYR A 11 10.15 24.09 -18.54
N LEU A 12 10.99 24.01 -17.50
CA LEU A 12 10.65 23.34 -16.26
C LEU A 12 9.83 24.23 -15.30
N LEU A 13 9.83 25.54 -15.49
CA LEU A 13 9.20 26.51 -14.59
C LEU A 13 7.72 26.21 -14.32
N PRO A 14 6.86 25.92 -15.29
CA PRO A 14 5.47 25.57 -15.02
C PRO A 14 5.33 24.34 -14.11
N ALA A 15 6.10 23.27 -14.38
CA ALA A 15 6.07 22.06 -13.56
C ALA A 15 6.56 22.32 -12.13
N ILE A 16 7.65 23.08 -11.98
CA ILE A 16 8.19 23.46 -10.67
C ILE A 16 7.21 24.36 -9.90
N ALA A 17 6.54 25.30 -10.59
CA ALA A 17 5.54 26.17 -9.97
C ALA A 17 4.34 25.36 -9.45
N PHE A 18 3.81 24.42 -10.25
CA PHE A 18 2.74 23.51 -9.81
C PHE A 18 3.16 22.65 -8.62
N LEU A 19 4.34 22.06 -8.67
CA LEU A 19 4.88 21.27 -7.55
C LEU A 19 5.06 22.13 -6.29
N GLY A 20 5.57 23.37 -6.45
CA GLY A 20 5.74 24.29 -5.35
C GLY A 20 4.42 24.64 -4.66
N VAL A 21 3.41 25.02 -5.44
CA VAL A 21 2.10 25.45 -4.90
C VAL A 21 1.26 24.29 -4.36
N PHE A 22 1.20 23.16 -5.07
CA PHE A 22 0.26 22.07 -4.74
C PHE A 22 0.88 20.94 -3.92
N MET A 23 2.18 20.86 -3.82
CA MET A 23 2.87 19.81 -3.08
C MET A 23 3.74 20.38 -1.94
N VAL A 24 4.65 21.31 -2.25
CA VAL A 24 5.59 21.80 -1.25
C VAL A 24 4.90 22.71 -0.24
N TYR A 25 4.06 23.64 -0.69
CA TYR A 25 3.36 24.57 0.21
C TYR A 25 2.46 23.84 1.20
N PRO A 26 1.53 22.92 0.81
CA PRO A 26 0.73 22.17 1.77
C PRO A 26 1.57 21.29 2.72
N LEU A 27 2.70 20.76 2.25
CA LEU A 27 3.60 19.97 3.11
C LEU A 27 4.23 20.87 4.22
N VAL A 28 4.62 22.09 3.87
CA VAL A 28 5.13 23.07 4.84
C VAL A 28 4.05 23.45 5.83
N ASP A 29 2.80 23.69 5.38
CA ASP A 29 1.67 24.01 6.26
C ASP A 29 1.39 22.87 7.25
N VAL A 30 1.34 21.62 6.79
CA VAL A 30 1.18 20.46 7.67
C VAL A 30 2.31 20.39 8.69
N PHE A 31 3.55 20.70 8.28
CA PHE A 31 4.69 20.73 9.20
C PHE A 31 4.53 21.83 10.25
N VAL A 32 4.11 23.03 9.87
CA VAL A 32 3.87 24.15 10.78
C VAL A 32 2.73 23.81 11.75
N TYR A 33 1.56 23.42 11.25
CA TYR A 33 0.41 23.06 12.09
C TYR A 33 0.71 21.94 13.09
N SER A 34 1.63 21.04 12.79
CA SER A 34 2.00 19.98 13.72
C SER A 34 2.61 20.47 15.02
N PHE A 35 3.19 21.68 15.03
CA PHE A 35 3.76 22.34 16.21
C PHE A 35 2.84 23.41 16.84
N GLU A 36 1.81 23.87 16.12
CA GLU A 36 0.86 24.84 16.63
C GLU A 36 -0.14 24.18 17.59
N GLU A 37 0.00 24.45 18.89
CA GLU A 37 -0.83 23.86 19.93
C GLU A 37 -2.19 24.55 20.01
N GLY A 38 -3.28 23.76 20.01
CA GLY A 38 -4.64 24.26 20.09
C GLY A 38 -5.07 25.13 18.91
N TYR A 39 -4.56 24.82 17.70
CA TYR A 39 -4.94 25.56 16.50
C TYR A 39 -6.44 25.45 16.22
N ASN A 40 -7.07 26.60 16.02
CA ASN A 40 -8.48 26.72 15.65
C ASN A 40 -8.59 27.17 14.20
N SER A 41 -9.18 26.30 13.36
CA SER A 41 -9.32 26.57 11.91
C SER A 41 -10.24 27.76 11.58
N ALA A 42 -11.24 28.04 12.44
CA ALA A 42 -12.19 29.11 12.18
C ALA A 42 -11.60 30.51 12.46
N SER A 43 -10.80 30.64 13.52
CA SER A 43 -10.16 31.90 13.92
C SER A 43 -8.72 32.03 13.41
N GLN A 44 -8.15 30.94 12.86
CA GLN A 44 -6.73 30.86 12.46
C GLN A 44 -5.75 31.25 13.58
N THR A 45 -6.10 30.91 14.83
CA THR A 45 -5.31 31.23 16.02
C THR A 45 -4.83 29.91 16.68
N PHE A 46 -3.70 30.00 17.38
CA PHE A 46 -3.13 28.91 18.18
C PHE A 46 -2.70 29.44 19.54
N SER A 47 -2.63 28.56 20.53
CA SER A 47 -2.30 28.91 21.91
C SER A 47 -0.80 28.97 22.19
N GLY A 48 0.00 28.27 21.41
CA GLY A 48 1.45 28.19 21.56
C GLY A 48 2.11 27.31 20.52
N VAL A 49 3.44 27.25 20.54
CA VAL A 49 4.24 26.38 19.66
C VAL A 49 5.02 25.40 20.53
N GLY A 50 4.84 24.09 20.29
CA GLY A 50 5.49 23.07 21.10
C GLY A 50 5.28 21.65 20.58
N LEU A 51 5.51 20.68 21.46
CA LEU A 51 5.42 19.24 21.15
C LEU A 51 4.17 18.58 21.75
N PHE A 52 3.21 19.37 22.25
CA PHE A 52 2.01 18.82 22.88
C PHE A 52 1.22 17.93 21.91
N ASN A 53 1.04 18.34 20.66
CA ASN A 53 0.32 17.58 19.64
C ASN A 53 0.94 16.17 19.44
N TYR A 54 2.25 16.10 19.37
CA TYR A 54 2.96 14.80 19.25
C TYR A 54 2.79 13.91 20.48
N ARG A 55 2.86 14.51 21.68
CA ARG A 55 2.66 13.77 22.94
C ARG A 55 1.24 13.26 23.06
N TYR A 56 0.26 14.05 22.62
CA TYR A 56 -1.15 13.67 22.62
C TYR A 56 -1.36 12.49 21.68
N VAL A 57 -0.98 12.62 20.40
CA VAL A 57 -1.15 11.58 19.37
C VAL A 57 -0.48 10.27 19.79
N LEU A 58 0.76 10.32 20.28
CA LEU A 58 1.50 9.11 20.70
C LEU A 58 0.90 8.42 21.94
N ARG A 59 0.00 9.07 22.67
CA ARG A 59 -0.71 8.49 23.84
C ARG A 59 -2.15 8.12 23.53
N ASP A 60 -2.66 8.57 22.39
CA ASP A 60 -4.04 8.28 21.99
C ASP A 60 -4.21 6.78 21.66
N PRO A 61 -5.11 6.05 22.38
CA PRO A 61 -5.36 4.64 22.12
C PRO A 61 -5.80 4.36 20.67
N TYR A 62 -6.56 5.26 20.06
CA TYR A 62 -7.01 5.12 18.66
C TYR A 62 -5.84 5.21 17.68
N PHE A 63 -4.90 6.13 17.91
CA PHE A 63 -3.68 6.23 17.11
C PHE A 63 -2.82 4.97 17.25
N LEU A 64 -2.63 4.48 18.48
CA LEU A 64 -1.84 3.26 18.72
C LEU A 64 -2.47 2.03 18.07
N GLN A 65 -3.80 1.93 18.08
CA GLN A 65 -4.51 0.88 17.36
C GLN A 65 -4.35 1.01 15.85
N ALA A 66 -4.53 2.21 15.30
CA ALA A 66 -4.31 2.49 13.88
C ALA A 66 -2.88 2.19 13.44
N LEU A 67 -1.89 2.55 14.26
CA LEU A 67 -0.48 2.23 14.05
C LEU A 67 -0.27 0.71 13.97
N LYS A 68 -0.78 -0.03 14.97
CA LYS A 68 -0.69 -1.50 15.00
C LYS A 68 -1.32 -2.13 13.77
N ASN A 69 -2.55 -1.72 13.41
CA ASN A 69 -3.26 -2.24 12.25
C ASN A 69 -2.48 -2.01 10.96
N THR A 70 -1.97 -0.78 10.78
CA THR A 70 -1.17 -0.43 9.60
C THR A 70 0.11 -1.25 9.51
N PHE A 71 0.83 -1.46 10.62
CA PHE A 71 2.03 -2.29 10.61
C PHE A 71 1.72 -3.75 10.28
N ILE A 72 0.67 -4.34 10.86
CA ILE A 72 0.25 -5.71 10.53
C ILE A 72 -0.08 -5.82 9.04
N LEU A 73 -0.88 -4.87 8.53
CA LEU A 73 -1.26 -4.82 7.12
C LEU A 73 -0.01 -4.78 6.22
N VAL A 74 0.91 -3.87 6.48
CA VAL A 74 2.15 -3.68 5.71
C VAL A 74 3.02 -4.94 5.71
N ILE A 75 3.30 -5.49 6.90
CA ILE A 75 4.20 -6.65 7.05
C ILE A 75 3.64 -7.89 6.37
N ILE A 76 2.32 -8.06 6.34
CA ILE A 76 1.68 -9.20 5.69
C ILE A 76 1.50 -8.96 4.19
N THR A 77 0.91 -7.83 3.80
CA THR A 77 0.45 -7.66 2.42
C THR A 77 1.58 -7.44 1.43
N VAL A 78 2.66 -6.74 1.83
CA VAL A 78 3.76 -6.44 0.90
C VAL A 78 4.53 -7.70 0.50
N PRO A 79 5.02 -8.55 1.43
CA PRO A 79 5.71 -9.78 1.06
C PRO A 79 4.79 -10.78 0.36
N VAL A 80 3.57 -10.96 0.87
CA VAL A 80 2.61 -11.94 0.31
C VAL A 80 2.24 -11.55 -1.13
N SER A 81 1.85 -10.29 -1.37
CA SER A 81 1.48 -9.85 -2.72
C SER A 81 2.66 -9.88 -3.69
N THR A 82 3.88 -9.56 -3.24
CA THR A 82 5.08 -9.61 -4.10
C THR A 82 5.48 -11.05 -4.41
N GLY A 83 5.43 -11.95 -3.43
CA GLY A 83 5.69 -13.36 -3.62
C GLY A 83 4.68 -14.05 -4.54
N LEU A 84 3.37 -13.80 -4.30
CA LEU A 84 2.31 -14.32 -5.18
C LEU A 84 2.42 -13.77 -6.60
N ALA A 85 2.69 -12.46 -6.75
CA ALA A 85 2.88 -11.85 -8.07
C ALA A 85 4.07 -12.49 -8.81
N LEU A 86 5.17 -12.79 -8.13
CA LEU A 86 6.32 -13.46 -8.72
C LEU A 86 5.96 -14.88 -9.19
N LEU A 87 5.28 -15.65 -8.34
CA LEU A 87 4.86 -17.01 -8.69
C LEU A 87 3.91 -17.02 -9.89
N ILE A 88 2.91 -16.14 -9.90
CA ILE A 88 1.95 -16.02 -11.00
C ILE A 88 2.65 -15.55 -12.28
N SER A 89 3.55 -14.57 -12.19
CA SER A 89 4.30 -14.05 -13.34
C SER A 89 5.20 -15.13 -13.97
N LEU A 90 5.84 -15.97 -13.15
CA LEU A 90 6.61 -17.12 -13.63
C LEU A 90 5.72 -18.13 -14.36
N GLY A 91 4.53 -18.43 -13.81
CA GLY A 91 3.55 -19.28 -14.47
C GLY A 91 3.09 -18.70 -15.81
N LEU A 92 2.74 -17.40 -15.85
CA LEU A 92 2.31 -16.70 -17.06
C LEU A 92 3.41 -16.60 -18.12
N SER A 93 4.67 -16.48 -17.71
CA SER A 93 5.81 -16.42 -18.65
C SER A 93 6.01 -17.73 -19.41
N SER A 94 5.52 -18.84 -18.87
CA SER A 94 5.58 -20.17 -19.54
C SER A 94 4.45 -20.42 -20.57
N ILE A 95 3.43 -19.53 -20.59
CA ILE A 95 2.27 -19.65 -21.46
C ILE A 95 2.44 -18.70 -22.65
N GLU A 96 2.68 -19.22 -23.85
CA GLU A 96 2.79 -18.40 -25.07
C GLU A 96 1.42 -18.02 -25.62
N LYS A 97 0.49 -18.99 -25.66
CA LYS A 97 -0.87 -18.79 -26.13
C LYS A 97 -1.75 -18.18 -25.02
N LEU A 98 -2.64 -17.24 -25.35
CA LEU A 98 -3.57 -16.58 -24.41
C LEU A 98 -2.93 -15.66 -23.35
N ARG A 99 -1.62 -15.37 -23.44
CA ARG A 99 -0.93 -14.48 -22.50
C ARG A 99 -1.61 -13.11 -22.39
N SER A 100 -1.99 -12.53 -23.54
CA SER A 100 -2.69 -11.25 -23.60
C SER A 100 -4.06 -11.31 -22.92
N LEU A 101 -4.82 -12.39 -23.13
CA LEU A 101 -6.12 -12.59 -22.47
C LEU A 101 -5.97 -12.67 -20.95
N PHE A 102 -5.04 -13.47 -20.47
CA PHE A 102 -4.77 -13.56 -19.03
C PHE A 102 -4.33 -12.23 -18.44
N GLN A 103 -3.46 -11.47 -19.12
CA GLN A 103 -3.07 -10.14 -18.67
C GLN A 103 -4.28 -9.20 -18.56
N THR A 104 -5.17 -9.20 -19.54
CA THR A 104 -6.39 -8.39 -19.51
C THR A 104 -7.30 -8.78 -18.34
N VAL A 105 -7.55 -10.08 -18.15
CA VAL A 105 -8.42 -10.56 -17.06
C VAL A 105 -7.84 -10.24 -15.68
N TYR A 106 -6.54 -10.43 -15.47
CA TYR A 106 -5.90 -10.08 -14.20
C TYR A 106 -5.82 -8.58 -13.95
N PHE A 107 -5.81 -7.75 -15.00
CA PHE A 107 -5.72 -6.30 -14.86
C PHE A 107 -7.08 -5.64 -14.57
N LEU A 108 -8.19 -6.29 -14.89
CA LEU A 108 -9.54 -5.77 -14.64
C LEU A 108 -9.77 -5.29 -13.20
N PRO A 109 -9.42 -6.04 -12.15
CA PRO A 109 -9.61 -5.59 -10.76
C PRO A 109 -8.86 -4.31 -10.42
N TYR A 110 -7.70 -4.07 -11.03
CA TYR A 110 -6.88 -2.89 -10.76
C TYR A 110 -7.47 -1.60 -11.32
N VAL A 111 -8.20 -1.69 -12.45
CA VAL A 111 -8.86 -0.52 -13.08
C VAL A 111 -10.26 -0.27 -12.50
N THR A 112 -10.79 -1.20 -11.71
CA THR A 112 -12.12 -1.10 -11.12
C THR A 112 -12.06 -0.22 -9.86
N ASN A 113 -13.16 0.47 -9.56
CA ASN A 113 -13.25 1.28 -8.35
C ASN A 113 -13.07 0.42 -7.09
N THR A 114 -12.07 0.76 -6.27
CA THR A 114 -11.73 0.05 -5.04
C THR A 114 -12.91 -0.11 -4.09
N LEU A 115 -13.72 0.94 -3.89
CA LEU A 115 -14.90 0.87 -3.01
C LEU A 115 -15.95 -0.11 -3.54
N ALA A 116 -16.21 -0.13 -4.84
CA ALA A 116 -17.16 -1.06 -5.44
C ALA A 116 -16.70 -2.52 -5.29
N VAL A 117 -15.42 -2.80 -5.53
CA VAL A 117 -14.86 -4.14 -5.33
C VAL A 117 -14.89 -4.53 -3.85
N GLY A 118 -14.59 -3.59 -2.95
CA GLY A 118 -14.64 -3.82 -1.50
C GLY A 118 -16.04 -4.19 -1.01
N LEU A 119 -17.10 -3.53 -1.53
CA LEU A 119 -18.47 -3.91 -1.22
C LEU A 119 -18.81 -5.35 -1.66
N VAL A 120 -18.29 -5.78 -2.82
CA VAL A 120 -18.45 -7.18 -3.26
C VAL A 120 -17.72 -8.11 -2.28
N PHE A 121 -16.49 -7.79 -1.86
CA PHE A 121 -15.78 -8.58 -0.85
C PHE A 121 -16.52 -8.60 0.49
N MET A 122 -17.05 -7.46 0.95
CA MET A 122 -17.87 -7.40 2.16
C MET A 122 -19.03 -8.40 2.09
N ILE A 123 -19.77 -8.44 0.97
CA ILE A 123 -20.89 -9.38 0.79
C ILE A 123 -20.41 -10.84 0.75
N LEU A 124 -19.28 -11.12 0.08
CA LEU A 124 -18.74 -12.48 -0.02
C LEU A 124 -18.30 -13.05 1.34
N PHE A 125 -17.78 -12.19 2.23
CA PHE A 125 -17.24 -12.57 3.54
C PHE A 125 -18.22 -12.36 4.70
N LYS A 126 -19.35 -11.69 4.47
CA LYS A 126 -20.34 -11.39 5.51
C LYS A 126 -20.97 -12.65 6.05
N LYS A 127 -21.26 -12.64 7.36
CA LYS A 127 -22.09 -13.64 8.03
C LYS A 127 -23.17 -12.94 8.82
N THR A 128 -24.42 -13.32 8.61
CA THR A 128 -25.56 -12.81 9.36
C THR A 128 -26.38 -13.98 9.91
N ALA A 129 -27.34 -13.68 10.81
CA ALA A 129 -28.24 -14.69 11.34
C ALA A 129 -29.11 -15.38 10.25
N TYR A 130 -29.30 -14.72 9.10
CA TYR A 130 -30.22 -15.18 8.05
C TYR A 130 -29.54 -15.52 6.74
N THR A 131 -28.34 -14.97 6.49
CA THR A 131 -27.64 -15.16 5.21
C THR A 131 -26.15 -15.25 5.42
N ASP A 132 -25.53 -16.24 4.80
CA ASP A 132 -24.10 -16.42 4.76
C ASP A 132 -23.55 -15.99 3.40
N GLY A 133 -22.45 -15.23 3.41
CA GLY A 133 -21.70 -14.95 2.19
C GLY A 133 -21.05 -16.21 1.63
N LEU A 134 -20.67 -16.17 0.36
CA LEU A 134 -20.15 -17.34 -0.37
C LEU A 134 -18.99 -18.03 0.35
N VAL A 135 -18.11 -17.27 1.00
CA VAL A 135 -16.96 -17.83 1.75
C VAL A 135 -17.44 -18.67 2.92
N ASN A 136 -18.47 -18.23 3.65
CA ASN A 136 -19.04 -18.99 4.76
C ASN A 136 -19.80 -20.25 4.28
N VAL A 137 -20.50 -20.16 3.15
CA VAL A 137 -21.12 -21.33 2.51
C VAL A 137 -20.04 -22.38 2.17
N MET A 138 -18.91 -21.97 1.61
CA MET A 138 -17.79 -22.88 1.35
C MET A 138 -17.22 -23.48 2.64
N LEU A 139 -17.05 -22.67 3.71
CA LEU A 139 -16.58 -23.15 5.01
C LEU A 139 -17.50 -24.21 5.61
N HIS A 140 -18.80 -24.08 5.44
CA HIS A 140 -19.77 -25.10 5.90
C HIS A 140 -19.60 -26.44 5.16
N TRP A 141 -19.22 -26.46 3.88
CA TRP A 141 -18.89 -27.70 3.16
C TRP A 141 -17.72 -28.47 3.79
N PHE A 142 -16.80 -27.74 4.46
CA PHE A 142 -15.68 -28.33 5.20
C PHE A 142 -16.01 -28.56 6.67
N GLY A 143 -17.28 -28.46 7.09
CA GLY A 143 -17.72 -28.72 8.47
C GLY A 143 -17.41 -27.57 9.46
N SER A 144 -17.03 -26.40 8.98
CA SER A 144 -16.80 -25.24 9.86
C SER A 144 -18.13 -24.53 10.18
N PRO A 145 -18.32 -24.03 11.43
CA PRO A 145 -19.53 -23.25 11.79
C PRO A 145 -19.62 -21.88 11.08
N GLY A 146 -18.69 -21.58 10.20
CA GLY A 146 -18.55 -20.27 9.58
C GLY A 146 -17.94 -19.22 10.50
N VAL A 147 -17.41 -18.16 9.92
CA VAL A 147 -16.72 -17.07 10.63
C VAL A 147 -17.27 -15.73 10.17
N ASP A 148 -17.59 -14.86 11.13
CA ASP A 148 -17.91 -13.48 10.79
C ASP A 148 -16.63 -12.70 10.57
N PHE A 149 -16.34 -12.42 9.28
CA PHE A 149 -15.12 -11.70 8.88
C PHE A 149 -15.31 -10.18 8.88
N ILE A 150 -16.53 -9.69 8.97
CA ILE A 150 -16.80 -8.25 8.85
C ILE A 150 -17.10 -7.64 10.23
N ASP A 151 -17.99 -8.25 11.00
CA ASP A 151 -18.40 -7.74 12.32
C ASP A 151 -17.86 -8.61 13.47
N GLY A 152 -17.11 -9.66 13.16
CA GLY A 152 -16.61 -10.65 14.10
C GLY A 152 -15.28 -10.26 14.79
N PRO A 153 -14.49 -11.27 15.21
CA PRO A 153 -13.27 -11.05 15.98
C PRO A 153 -12.18 -10.32 15.16
N TYR A 154 -11.31 -9.61 15.87
CA TYR A 154 -10.22 -8.79 15.29
C TYR A 154 -9.39 -9.55 14.23
N TRP A 155 -9.00 -10.79 14.50
CA TRP A 155 -8.19 -11.59 13.59
C TRP A 155 -8.89 -11.86 12.24
N ALA A 156 -10.21 -12.08 12.29
CA ALA A 156 -11.01 -12.33 11.08
C ALA A 156 -11.14 -11.07 10.23
N LYS A 157 -11.40 -9.94 10.86
CA LYS A 157 -11.41 -8.63 10.20
C LYS A 157 -10.07 -8.29 9.58
N MET A 158 -8.97 -8.50 10.31
CA MET A 158 -7.62 -8.26 9.81
C MET A 158 -7.26 -9.20 8.65
N PHE A 159 -7.71 -10.47 8.72
CA PHE A 159 -7.51 -11.43 7.64
C PHE A 159 -8.17 -10.96 6.34
N VAL A 160 -9.47 -10.58 6.39
CA VAL A 160 -10.16 -10.13 5.17
C VAL A 160 -9.59 -8.83 4.62
N LEU A 161 -9.16 -7.91 5.49
CA LEU A 161 -8.48 -6.68 5.09
C LEU A 161 -7.16 -6.98 4.37
N CYS A 162 -6.32 -7.83 4.94
CA CYS A 162 -5.06 -8.25 4.29
C CYS A 162 -5.31 -8.97 2.96
N PHE A 163 -6.30 -9.87 2.93
CA PHE A 163 -6.64 -10.62 1.72
C PHE A 163 -7.11 -9.69 0.60
N TYR A 164 -8.00 -8.75 0.93
CA TYR A 164 -8.50 -7.75 -0.01
C TYR A 164 -7.40 -6.84 -0.53
N THR A 165 -6.56 -6.31 0.36
CA THR A 165 -5.44 -5.44 -0.02
C THR A 165 -4.43 -6.19 -0.92
N VAL A 166 -4.13 -7.47 -0.63
CA VAL A 166 -3.30 -8.30 -1.52
C VAL A 166 -3.96 -8.45 -2.89
N TRP A 167 -5.26 -8.76 -2.92
CA TRP A 167 -6.01 -8.91 -4.16
C TRP A 167 -5.94 -7.67 -5.05
N ILE A 168 -6.18 -6.49 -4.49
CA ILE A 168 -6.21 -5.21 -5.25
C ILE A 168 -4.85 -4.85 -5.85
N VAL A 169 -3.74 -5.09 -5.13
CA VAL A 169 -2.40 -4.70 -5.61
C VAL A 169 -1.75 -5.75 -6.51
N LEU A 170 -2.25 -6.99 -6.47
CA LEU A 170 -1.66 -8.14 -7.17
C LEU A 170 -1.55 -7.94 -8.69
N PRO A 171 -2.59 -7.44 -9.42
CA PRO A 171 -2.55 -7.26 -10.86
C PRO A 171 -1.42 -6.35 -11.33
N PHE A 172 -1.23 -5.21 -10.67
CA PHE A 172 -0.15 -4.29 -10.99
C PHE A 172 1.23 -4.94 -10.82
N LYS A 173 1.43 -5.67 -9.72
CA LYS A 173 2.69 -6.37 -9.46
C LYS A 173 2.96 -7.48 -10.47
N ILE A 174 1.93 -8.24 -10.86
CA ILE A 174 2.03 -9.26 -11.91
C ILE A 174 2.44 -8.64 -13.25
N LEU A 175 1.84 -7.51 -13.63
CA LEU A 175 2.16 -6.82 -14.87
C LEU A 175 3.64 -6.40 -14.91
N ILE A 176 4.14 -5.76 -13.86
CA ILE A 176 5.53 -5.31 -13.76
C ILE A 176 6.50 -6.50 -13.79
N LEU A 177 6.24 -7.56 -13.01
CA LEU A 177 7.11 -8.72 -12.96
C LEU A 177 7.10 -9.52 -14.27
N THR A 178 5.95 -9.65 -14.93
CA THR A 178 5.86 -10.30 -16.24
C THR A 178 6.66 -9.52 -17.30
N SER A 179 6.62 -8.19 -17.25
CA SER A 179 7.41 -7.33 -18.14
C SER A 179 8.91 -7.45 -17.83
N ALA A 180 9.28 -7.50 -16.55
CA ALA A 180 10.66 -7.71 -16.12
C ALA A 180 11.19 -9.08 -16.58
N LEU A 181 10.41 -10.15 -16.42
CA LEU A 181 10.78 -11.48 -16.90
C LEU A 181 10.96 -11.52 -18.44
N ALA A 182 10.12 -10.78 -19.17
CA ALA A 182 10.23 -10.72 -20.64
C ALA A 182 11.45 -9.91 -21.11
N SER A 183 12.02 -9.05 -20.29
CA SER A 183 13.23 -8.27 -20.62
C SER A 183 14.52 -9.07 -20.50
N VAL A 184 14.50 -10.23 -19.83
CA VAL A 184 15.67 -11.10 -19.70
C VAL A 184 15.98 -11.77 -21.04
N LYS A 185 17.20 -11.56 -21.55
CA LYS A 185 17.61 -12.10 -22.84
C LYS A 185 17.57 -13.65 -22.87
N GLN A 186 16.94 -14.19 -23.90
CA GLN A 186 16.78 -15.63 -24.07
C GLN A 186 18.12 -16.39 -24.15
N ASP A 187 19.19 -15.71 -24.62
CA ASP A 187 20.52 -16.29 -24.75
C ASP A 187 21.08 -16.82 -23.44
N TYR A 188 20.79 -16.13 -22.31
CA TYR A 188 21.21 -16.64 -20.99
C TYR A 188 20.56 -17.98 -20.64
N TYR A 189 19.28 -18.14 -20.98
CA TYR A 189 18.56 -19.39 -20.75
C TYR A 189 19.05 -20.50 -21.67
N ASN A 190 19.33 -20.18 -22.93
CA ASN A 190 19.84 -21.14 -23.90
C ASN A 190 21.25 -21.63 -23.51
N ALA A 191 22.14 -20.75 -23.13
CA ALA A 191 23.47 -21.13 -22.66
C ALA A 191 23.38 -22.04 -21.41
N ALA A 192 22.58 -21.67 -20.42
CA ALA A 192 22.40 -22.46 -19.22
C ALA A 192 21.78 -23.86 -19.49
N ARG A 193 20.94 -23.97 -20.52
CA ARG A 193 20.38 -25.28 -20.95
C ARG A 193 21.42 -26.17 -21.63
N VAL A 194 22.30 -25.59 -22.45
CA VAL A 194 23.42 -26.30 -23.08
C VAL A 194 24.35 -26.87 -22.01
N ASP A 195 24.60 -26.07 -20.93
CA ASP A 195 25.42 -26.51 -19.79
C ASP A 195 24.72 -27.54 -18.88
N GLY A 196 23.49 -27.96 -19.20
CA GLY A 196 22.72 -28.93 -18.39
C GLY A 196 22.30 -28.38 -17.02
N THR A 197 22.26 -27.05 -16.85
CA THR A 197 21.91 -26.41 -15.56
C THR A 197 20.44 -26.69 -15.18
N PRO A 198 20.15 -27.18 -13.96
CA PRO A 198 18.79 -27.45 -13.53
C PRO A 198 17.95 -26.15 -13.38
N ARG A 199 16.64 -26.27 -13.64
CA ARG A 199 15.71 -25.12 -13.66
C ARG A 199 15.76 -24.25 -12.40
N TRP A 200 15.91 -24.87 -11.21
CA TRP A 200 16.03 -24.14 -9.94
C TRP A 200 17.29 -23.26 -9.89
N ARG A 201 18.40 -23.74 -10.40
CA ARG A 201 19.66 -22.97 -10.47
C ARG A 201 19.55 -21.85 -11.51
N ILE A 202 18.88 -22.08 -12.64
CA ILE A 202 18.57 -21.03 -13.62
C ILE A 202 17.73 -19.93 -12.96
N PHE A 203 16.68 -20.31 -12.23
CA PHE A 203 15.84 -19.34 -11.53
C PHE A 203 16.65 -18.52 -10.51
N THR A 204 17.39 -19.16 -9.61
CA THR A 204 18.08 -18.48 -8.50
C THR A 204 19.33 -17.73 -8.91
N ARG A 205 20.05 -18.18 -9.98
CA ARG A 205 21.32 -17.60 -10.40
C ARG A 205 21.23 -16.69 -11.61
N ILE A 206 20.17 -16.78 -12.40
CA ILE A 206 19.98 -15.98 -13.63
C ILE A 206 18.72 -15.13 -13.49
N THR A 207 17.55 -15.74 -13.39
CA THR A 207 16.27 -15.03 -13.43
C THR A 207 16.13 -14.05 -12.26
N LEU A 208 16.23 -14.54 -11.03
CA LEU A 208 15.98 -13.74 -9.82
C LEU A 208 16.96 -12.55 -9.68
N PRO A 209 18.28 -12.70 -9.90
CA PRO A 209 19.18 -11.53 -9.89
C PRO A 209 18.87 -10.52 -10.99
N MET A 210 18.52 -10.94 -12.20
CA MET A 210 18.23 -10.03 -13.30
C MET A 210 16.94 -9.22 -13.12
N ILE A 211 15.91 -9.78 -12.45
CA ILE A 211 14.66 -9.07 -12.15
C ILE A 211 14.68 -8.40 -10.76
N SER A 212 15.73 -8.59 -9.99
CA SER A 212 15.83 -8.06 -8.61
C SER A 212 15.58 -6.55 -8.52
N PRO A 213 16.03 -5.67 -9.46
CA PRO A 213 15.71 -4.25 -9.41
C PRO A 213 14.20 -3.99 -9.40
N MET A 214 13.43 -4.77 -10.19
CA MET A 214 11.96 -4.63 -10.24
C MET A 214 11.29 -5.19 -8.98
N ILE A 215 11.82 -6.27 -8.41
CA ILE A 215 11.32 -6.77 -7.12
C ILE A 215 11.53 -5.72 -6.03
N PHE A 216 12.70 -5.11 -5.93
CA PHE A 216 12.98 -4.04 -4.96
C PHE A 216 12.09 -2.82 -5.18
N TYR A 217 11.88 -2.41 -6.43
CA TYR A 217 10.94 -1.35 -6.78
C TYR A 217 9.53 -1.65 -6.24
N LEU A 218 9.01 -2.87 -6.48
CA LEU A 218 7.69 -3.29 -6.01
C LEU A 218 7.59 -3.41 -4.49
N VAL A 219 8.67 -3.78 -3.83
CA VAL A 219 8.73 -3.82 -2.37
C VAL A 219 8.70 -2.40 -1.80
N ILE A 220 9.54 -1.49 -2.29
CA ILE A 220 9.59 -0.10 -1.81
C ILE A 220 8.26 0.61 -2.04
N THR A 221 7.72 0.56 -3.26
CA THR A 221 6.44 1.19 -3.59
C THR A 221 5.28 0.52 -2.88
N GLY A 222 5.36 -0.79 -2.66
CA GLY A 222 4.41 -1.56 -1.87
C GLY A 222 4.37 -1.12 -0.41
N PHE A 223 5.51 -0.91 0.24
CA PHE A 223 5.58 -0.37 1.60
C PHE A 223 4.93 1.02 1.67
N ILE A 224 5.31 1.93 0.78
CA ILE A 224 4.76 3.29 0.73
C ILE A 224 3.23 3.24 0.53
N GLY A 225 2.74 2.40 -0.39
CA GLY A 225 1.31 2.24 -0.67
C GLY A 225 0.54 1.65 0.52
N ALA A 226 1.06 0.59 1.13
CA ALA A 226 0.38 -0.08 2.24
C ALA A 226 0.32 0.78 3.52
N PHE A 227 1.34 1.61 3.80
CA PHE A 227 1.26 2.60 4.89
C PHE A 227 0.21 3.69 4.65
N LYS A 228 -0.16 3.94 3.40
CA LYS A 228 -1.19 4.90 3.00
C LYS A 228 -2.57 4.26 2.84
N ALA A 229 -2.73 2.98 3.19
CA ALA A 229 -4.00 2.28 3.08
C ALA A 229 -5.08 2.97 3.94
N TYR A 230 -6.20 3.31 3.32
CA TYR A 230 -7.39 3.87 3.95
C TYR A 230 -8.64 3.38 3.22
N SER A 231 -8.70 3.59 1.90
CA SER A 231 -9.85 3.24 1.08
C SER A 231 -10.19 1.75 1.15
N ASP A 232 -9.19 0.88 1.33
CA ASP A 232 -9.37 -0.56 1.46
C ASP A 232 -10.14 -0.92 2.74
N ALA A 233 -9.80 -0.26 3.86
CA ALA A 233 -10.49 -0.45 5.12
C ALA A 233 -11.93 0.11 5.07
N VAL A 234 -12.11 1.31 4.51
CA VAL A 234 -13.43 1.93 4.33
C VAL A 234 -14.33 1.07 3.43
N ALA A 235 -13.77 0.48 2.38
CA ALA A 235 -14.51 -0.38 1.45
C ALA A 235 -15.12 -1.63 2.11
N LEU A 236 -14.43 -2.17 3.14
CA LEU A 236 -14.87 -3.38 3.84
C LEU A 236 -15.70 -3.09 5.09
N PHE A 237 -15.33 -2.06 5.86
CA PHE A 237 -15.88 -1.83 7.21
C PHE A 237 -16.70 -0.54 7.32
N GLY A 238 -16.83 0.23 6.22
CA GLY A 238 -17.51 1.51 6.23
C GLY A 238 -16.64 2.65 6.77
N THR A 239 -17.25 3.80 7.01
CA THR A 239 -16.55 5.03 7.40
C THR A 239 -16.15 5.08 8.88
N ASP A 240 -16.87 4.39 9.78
CA ASP A 240 -16.51 4.32 11.20
C ASP A 240 -15.53 3.18 11.45
N LEU A 241 -14.29 3.41 11.08
CA LEU A 241 -13.21 2.44 11.26
C LEU A 241 -12.79 2.25 12.72
N ASN A 242 -13.10 3.22 13.59
CA ASN A 242 -12.80 3.12 15.03
C ASN A 242 -13.74 2.13 15.71
N ALA A 243 -15.05 2.18 15.44
CA ALA A 243 -16.01 1.20 15.93
C ALA A 243 -15.69 -0.21 15.40
N ALA A 244 -15.28 -0.32 14.15
CA ALA A 244 -14.82 -1.59 13.56
C ALA A 244 -13.47 -2.07 14.13
N GLN A 245 -12.71 -1.27 14.85
CA GLN A 245 -11.34 -1.52 15.31
C GLN A 245 -10.33 -1.79 14.17
N MET A 246 -10.65 -1.34 12.96
CA MET A 246 -9.84 -1.54 11.76
C MET A 246 -9.27 -0.24 11.19
N ASN A 247 -9.22 0.82 12.03
CA ASN A 247 -8.67 2.09 11.61
C ASN A 247 -7.18 1.98 11.23
N THR A 248 -6.78 2.76 10.26
CA THR A 248 -5.40 2.86 9.78
C THR A 248 -4.81 4.22 10.14
N MET A 249 -3.49 4.39 9.99
CA MET A 249 -2.86 5.70 10.27
C MET A 249 -3.45 6.82 9.43
N VAL A 250 -3.74 6.57 8.15
CA VAL A 250 -4.39 7.56 7.28
C VAL A 250 -5.84 7.78 7.69
N GLY A 251 -6.55 6.72 8.12
CA GLY A 251 -7.90 6.83 8.65
C GLY A 251 -7.94 7.68 9.93
N TYR A 252 -7.02 7.49 10.85
CA TYR A 252 -6.89 8.32 12.04
C TYR A 252 -6.64 9.81 11.70
N ILE A 253 -5.77 10.10 10.72
CA ILE A 253 -5.53 11.47 10.24
C ILE A 253 -6.82 12.06 9.67
N TYR A 254 -7.57 11.27 8.89
CA TYR A 254 -8.84 11.69 8.30
C TYR A 254 -9.89 11.97 9.38
N ASP A 255 -10.01 11.10 10.39
CA ASP A 255 -10.94 11.27 11.51
C ASP A 255 -10.63 12.52 12.34
N MET A 256 -9.35 12.83 12.56
CA MET A 256 -8.93 14.07 13.25
C MET A 256 -9.26 15.32 12.44
N LEU A 257 -9.31 15.25 11.10
CA LEU A 257 -9.67 16.38 10.25
C LEU A 257 -11.18 16.54 10.05
N TYR A 258 -11.89 15.42 9.80
CA TYR A 258 -13.23 15.41 9.23
C TYR A 258 -14.23 14.51 9.97
N GLY A 259 -13.80 13.70 10.94
CA GLY A 259 -14.68 12.82 11.73
C GLY A 259 -15.62 13.60 12.65
N ASP A 260 -16.53 12.90 13.33
CA ASP A 260 -17.48 13.50 14.29
C ASP A 260 -16.80 14.28 15.42
N SER A 261 -15.61 13.83 15.81
CA SER A 261 -14.72 14.53 16.74
C SER A 261 -13.68 15.40 16.02
N GLY A 262 -13.87 15.66 14.72
CA GLY A 262 -12.90 16.33 13.85
C GLY A 262 -12.74 17.82 14.15
N GLY A 263 -11.95 18.48 13.29
CA GLY A 263 -11.61 19.91 13.45
C GLY A 263 -10.33 20.15 14.24
N TYR A 264 -9.49 19.11 14.38
CA TYR A 264 -8.19 19.19 15.07
C TYR A 264 -7.01 19.06 14.09
N PRO A 265 -6.79 20.06 13.21
CA PRO A 265 -5.74 19.97 12.18
C PRO A 265 -4.34 19.82 12.76
N SER A 266 -4.08 20.34 13.96
CA SER A 266 -2.79 20.20 14.65
C SER A 266 -2.49 18.73 15.00
N PHE A 267 -3.47 18.00 15.53
CA PHE A 267 -3.29 16.58 15.85
C PHE A 267 -3.20 15.73 14.59
N ALA A 268 -4.02 16.01 13.59
CA ALA A 268 -3.94 15.37 12.29
C ALA A 268 -2.58 15.59 11.63
N SER A 269 -2.07 16.82 11.68
CA SER A 269 -0.74 17.18 11.14
C SER A 269 0.39 16.47 11.90
N ALA A 270 0.33 16.43 13.23
CA ALA A 270 1.30 15.69 14.02
C ALA A 270 1.30 14.18 13.66
N ALA A 271 0.12 13.56 13.53
CA ALA A 271 -0.01 12.18 13.09
C ALA A 271 0.54 11.96 11.66
N ALA A 272 0.29 12.90 10.75
CA ALA A 272 0.80 12.86 9.38
C ALA A 272 2.34 12.95 9.33
N ILE A 273 2.95 13.80 10.15
CA ILE A 273 4.42 13.91 10.25
C ILE A 273 5.03 12.64 10.86
N ILE A 274 4.37 12.03 11.86
CA ILE A 274 4.81 10.73 12.40
C ILE A 274 4.75 9.64 11.30
N LEU A 275 3.64 9.56 10.55
CA LEU A 275 3.52 8.63 9.42
C LEU A 275 4.61 8.89 8.37
N PHE A 276 4.85 10.13 8.00
CA PHE A 276 5.90 10.51 7.06
C PHE A 276 7.28 10.06 7.55
N ALA A 277 7.61 10.30 8.82
CA ALA A 277 8.89 9.88 9.40
C ALA A 277 9.06 8.36 9.39
N ILE A 278 8.01 7.58 9.68
CA ILE A 278 8.02 6.12 9.61
C ILE A 278 8.27 5.65 8.17
N VAL A 279 7.49 6.16 7.22
CA VAL A 279 7.62 5.78 5.80
C VAL A 279 8.98 6.16 5.25
N LEU A 280 9.49 7.36 5.57
CA LEU A 280 10.82 7.82 5.17
C LEU A 280 11.92 6.89 5.71
N THR A 281 11.85 6.56 7.00
CA THR A 281 12.83 5.67 7.67
C THR A 281 12.86 4.30 6.99
N ILE A 282 11.69 3.69 6.79
CA ILE A 282 11.58 2.37 6.13
C ILE A 282 12.07 2.44 4.68
N THR A 283 11.74 3.51 3.97
CA THR A 283 12.21 3.73 2.60
C THR A 283 13.74 3.86 2.54
N CYS A 284 14.34 4.63 3.44
CA CYS A 284 15.79 4.75 3.55
C CYS A 284 16.46 3.39 3.85
N ILE A 285 15.91 2.62 4.78
CA ILE A 285 16.41 1.27 5.10
C ILE A 285 16.32 0.37 3.85
N ASN A 286 15.19 0.35 3.17
CA ASN A 286 15.02 -0.44 1.95
C ASN A 286 16.00 -0.03 0.84
N LEU A 287 16.24 1.27 0.64
CA LEU A 287 17.21 1.76 -0.33
C LEU A 287 18.66 1.36 0.02
N LEU A 288 19.03 1.39 1.30
CA LEU A 288 20.33 0.94 1.75
C LEU A 288 20.53 -0.57 1.54
N VAL A 289 19.51 -1.37 1.82
CA VAL A 289 19.52 -2.82 1.57
C VAL A 289 19.58 -3.10 0.05
N SER A 290 18.81 -2.38 -0.75
CA SER A 290 18.79 -2.52 -2.22
C SER A 290 20.18 -2.29 -2.82
N ARG A 291 20.90 -1.26 -2.40
CA ARG A 291 22.25 -0.95 -2.91
C ARG A 291 23.27 -2.09 -2.73
N LYS A 292 23.07 -2.95 -1.73
CA LYS A 292 23.97 -4.09 -1.45
C LYS A 292 23.62 -5.35 -2.25
N HIS A 293 22.38 -5.48 -2.73
CA HIS A 293 21.87 -6.74 -3.30
C HIS A 293 21.44 -6.61 -4.76
N VAL A 294 21.37 -5.39 -5.31
CA VAL A 294 21.00 -5.17 -6.71
C VAL A 294 22.28 -4.99 -7.52
N HIS A 295 22.52 -5.89 -8.45
CA HIS A 295 23.59 -5.78 -9.44
C HIS A 295 22.96 -5.19 -10.72
N TYR A 296 23.47 -4.03 -11.14
CA TYR A 296 23.11 -3.38 -12.39
C TYR A 296 23.97 -3.92 -13.55
#